data_86ef3998b1b814c5d79d1c3b8eec069a
#
_entry.id   86ef3998b1b814c5d79d1c3b8eec069a
#
_cell.length_a   1.000
_cell.length_b   1.000
_cell.length_c   1.000
_cell.angle_alpha   90.00
_cell.angle_beta   90.00
_cell.angle_gamma   90.00
#
_symmetry.space_group_name_H-M   'P 1'
#
loop_
_entity.id
_entity.type
_entity.pdbx_description
1 polymer ?
#
loop_
_entity_poly.entity_id
_entity_poly.type
_entity_poly.pdbx_seq_one_letter_code
_entity_poly.pdbx_strand_id
1 'polypeptide(L)'
;MAEVPRRAVSAGLAEAMPLDDLLAARTVWRAGRGGGVHHAGEPTGHAALDAVLPTAGWPRKALTELLLPADGIGEVTLLLPTLARMTAAGGRVALVAPPYIPYAPAWQGGGIDLAQLEVIQAEPRDALWAFEQCLRSGACAAVLGWPQTADERALRRLQVAADSGDCCGFALRDRRHAVNASPAALRLEYRSEERAWHVRKCRGGQVPAQPLRLVH
;
A
#
# COMPACT_ATOMS: atom_id res chain seq x y z
N MET A 1 48.74 54.40 8.25
CA MET A 1 47.71 53.84 9.15
C MET A 1 46.34 54.15 8.50
N ALA A 2 45.79 53.19 7.79
CA ALA A 2 44.53 53.40 7.09
C ALA A 2 43.49 52.49 7.77
N GLU A 3 42.45 53.11 8.29
CA GLU A 3 41.38 52.53 9.02
C GLU A 3 40.37 51.87 8.04
N VAL A 4 40.12 50.56 8.22
CA VAL A 4 39.18 49.80 7.41
C VAL A 4 37.78 49.89 8.07
N PRO A 5 36.73 50.34 7.38
CA PRO A 5 35.40 50.41 7.95
C PRO A 5 34.78 49.02 8.07
N ARG A 6 34.36 48.63 9.28
CA ARG A 6 33.55 47.44 9.54
C ARG A 6 32.15 47.63 8.93
N ARG A 7 31.84 46.89 7.87
CA ARG A 7 30.48 46.72 7.37
C ARG A 7 29.67 45.92 8.41
N ALA A 8 28.65 46.55 8.98
CA ALA A 8 27.63 45.88 9.74
C ALA A 8 26.79 45.02 8.78
N VAL A 9 26.84 43.69 8.98
CA VAL A 9 25.91 42.74 8.33
C VAL A 9 24.61 42.82 9.11
N SER A 10 23.64 43.55 8.56
CA SER A 10 22.24 43.51 9.02
C SER A 10 21.71 42.12 8.67
N ALA A 11 21.64 41.25 9.67
CA ALA A 11 20.85 39.99 9.57
C ALA A 11 19.37 40.38 9.52
N GLY A 12 18.79 40.36 8.32
CA GLY A 12 17.36 40.41 8.13
C GLY A 12 16.75 39.21 8.83
N LEU A 13 16.08 39.45 9.93
CA LEU A 13 15.16 38.48 10.54
C LEU A 13 14.13 38.14 9.46
N ALA A 14 14.22 36.94 8.89
CA ALA A 14 13.17 36.39 8.06
C ALA A 14 11.90 36.36 8.95
N GLU A 15 10.93 37.16 8.59
CA GLU A 15 9.64 37.24 9.27
C GLU A 15 9.05 35.84 9.29
N ALA A 16 8.85 35.29 10.49
CA ALA A 16 8.31 33.94 10.66
C ALA A 16 6.88 33.92 10.10
N MET A 17 6.67 33.17 9.03
CA MET A 17 5.38 33.03 8.39
C MET A 17 4.39 32.41 9.38
N PRO A 18 3.19 32.98 9.59
CA PRO A 18 2.18 32.42 10.48
C PRO A 18 1.82 30.99 10.12
N LEU A 19 1.50 30.17 11.13
CA LEU A 19 1.16 28.76 10.92
C LEU A 19 -0.04 28.58 9.96
N ASP A 20 -0.99 29.50 9.98
CA ASP A 20 -2.16 29.45 9.11
C ASP A 20 -1.77 29.68 7.64
N ASP A 21 -0.78 30.53 7.37
CA ASP A 21 -0.26 30.74 6.02
C ASP A 21 0.55 29.54 5.52
N LEU A 22 1.31 28.88 6.41
CA LEU A 22 1.99 27.63 6.11
C LEU A 22 1.02 26.46 5.82
N LEU A 23 -0.12 26.43 6.53
CA LEU A 23 -1.20 25.48 6.29
C LEU A 23 -1.94 25.76 4.96
N ALA A 24 -2.20 27.06 4.66
CA ALA A 24 -2.81 27.48 3.40
C ALA A 24 -1.88 27.19 2.20
N ALA A 25 -0.58 27.40 2.37
CA ALA A 25 0.44 27.05 1.38
C ALA A 25 0.71 25.54 1.28
N ARG A 26 0.04 24.71 2.09
CA ARG A 26 0.23 23.24 2.16
C ARG A 26 1.66 22.80 2.49
N THR A 27 2.44 23.65 3.11
CA THR A 27 3.83 23.36 3.50
C THR A 27 3.90 22.53 4.79
N VAL A 28 2.89 22.64 5.66
CA VAL A 28 2.72 21.84 6.89
C VAL A 28 1.28 21.36 7.01
N TRP A 29 1.05 20.28 7.75
CA TRP A 29 -0.27 19.72 7.99
C TRP A 29 -0.51 19.53 9.50
N ARG A 30 -1.78 19.59 9.91
CA ARG A 30 -2.18 19.29 11.31
C ARG A 30 -2.57 17.82 11.42
N ALA A 31 -1.93 17.10 12.32
CA ALA A 31 -2.37 15.75 12.68
C ALA A 31 -3.75 15.86 13.37
N GLY A 32 -4.76 15.18 12.85
CA GLY A 32 -6.04 15.00 13.51
C GLY A 32 -7.25 15.77 12.99
N ARG A 33 -7.13 16.61 11.92
CA ARG A 33 -8.31 17.14 11.21
C ARG A 33 -8.03 17.16 9.71
N GLY A 34 -8.83 16.41 8.96
CA GLY A 34 -8.68 16.13 7.54
C GLY A 34 -8.44 17.36 6.68
N GLY A 35 -7.38 17.31 5.91
CA GLY A 35 -6.96 18.37 4.99
C GLY A 35 -5.63 18.05 4.31
N GLY A 36 -5.06 16.86 4.50
CA GLY A 36 -3.97 16.38 3.64
C GLY A 36 -4.50 16.19 2.22
N VAL A 37 -3.70 16.49 1.20
CA VAL A 37 -3.95 16.01 -0.16
C VAL A 37 -3.89 14.50 -0.07
N HIS A 38 -5.02 13.85 0.22
CA HIS A 38 -5.15 12.43 0.04
C HIS A 38 -5.05 12.22 -1.46
N HIS A 39 -3.91 11.77 -1.95
CA HIS A 39 -3.88 11.19 -3.28
C HIS A 39 -4.99 10.15 -3.30
N ALA A 40 -5.89 10.27 -4.28
CA ALA A 40 -6.96 9.29 -4.44
C ALA A 40 -6.33 7.90 -4.46
N GLY A 41 -6.84 6.99 -3.66
CA GLY A 41 -6.39 5.60 -3.65
C GLY A 41 -6.70 4.94 -4.99
N GLU A 42 -6.17 3.76 -5.19
CA GLU A 42 -6.56 2.92 -6.32
C GLU A 42 -7.91 2.27 -5.97
N PRO A 43 -9.01 2.53 -6.72
CA PRO A 43 -10.32 1.97 -6.37
C PRO A 43 -10.25 0.47 -6.11
N THR A 44 -10.90 -0.02 -5.05
CA THR A 44 -10.85 -1.46 -4.73
C THR A 44 -11.78 -2.28 -5.63
N GLY A 45 -12.80 -1.65 -6.19
CA GLY A 45 -13.91 -2.30 -6.87
C GLY A 45 -15.00 -2.79 -5.91
N HIS A 46 -14.84 -2.53 -4.61
CA HIS A 46 -15.81 -2.86 -3.57
C HIS A 46 -16.25 -1.58 -2.87
N ALA A 47 -17.44 -1.07 -3.21
CA ALA A 47 -17.94 0.21 -2.71
C ALA A 47 -17.93 0.31 -1.18
N ALA A 48 -18.25 -0.79 -0.48
CA ALA A 48 -18.23 -0.84 0.98
C ALA A 48 -16.82 -0.67 1.57
N LEU A 49 -15.79 -1.17 0.88
CA LEU A 49 -14.39 -0.99 1.29
C LEU A 49 -13.92 0.43 0.97
N ASP A 50 -14.21 0.92 -0.25
CA ASP A 50 -13.85 2.28 -0.67
C ASP A 50 -14.43 3.35 0.27
N ALA A 51 -15.68 3.16 0.73
CA ALA A 51 -16.36 4.09 1.63
C ALA A 51 -15.69 4.24 3.01
N VAL A 52 -14.97 3.23 3.49
CA VAL A 52 -14.33 3.26 4.82
C VAL A 52 -12.84 3.61 4.74
N LEU A 53 -12.24 3.58 3.55
CA LEU A 53 -10.84 3.94 3.36
C LEU A 53 -10.68 5.45 3.15
N PRO A 54 -9.73 6.11 3.82
CA PRO A 54 -9.54 7.57 3.72
C PRO A 54 -9.12 8.02 2.32
N THR A 55 -8.57 7.10 1.52
CA THR A 55 -8.16 7.33 0.14
C THR A 55 -9.22 6.93 -0.88
N ALA A 56 -10.41 6.47 -0.43
CA ALA A 56 -11.47 5.88 -1.26
C ALA A 56 -10.92 4.78 -2.21
N GLY A 57 -10.01 3.95 -1.70
CA GLY A 57 -9.34 2.89 -2.45
C GLY A 57 -8.09 2.36 -1.75
N TRP A 58 -7.41 1.42 -2.39
CA TRP A 58 -6.13 0.90 -1.90
C TRP A 58 -5.11 2.03 -1.77
N PRO A 59 -4.34 2.09 -0.67
CA PRO A 59 -3.26 3.06 -0.55
C PRO A 59 -2.23 2.88 -1.67
N ARG A 60 -2.04 3.91 -2.47
CA ARG A 60 -0.95 3.95 -3.46
C ARG A 60 0.38 4.20 -2.76
N LYS A 61 1.49 3.82 -3.39
CA LYS A 61 2.87 3.97 -2.84
C LYS A 61 2.99 3.35 -1.45
N ALA A 62 2.33 2.22 -1.24
CA ALA A 62 2.24 1.66 0.09
C ALA A 62 2.03 0.15 0.08
N LEU A 63 2.36 -0.45 1.22
CA LEU A 63 2.11 -1.85 1.50
C LEU A 63 0.74 -2.01 2.16
N THR A 64 -0.07 -2.92 1.63
CA THR A 64 -1.28 -3.45 2.25
C THR A 64 -1.02 -4.90 2.67
N GLU A 65 -1.29 -5.25 3.93
CA GLU A 65 -1.29 -6.64 4.39
C GLU A 65 -2.69 -7.24 4.34
N LEU A 66 -2.82 -8.39 3.69
CA LEU A 66 -4.00 -9.25 3.75
C LEU A 66 -3.67 -10.42 4.68
N LEU A 67 -4.37 -10.50 5.81
CA LEU A 67 -4.15 -11.49 6.86
C LEU A 67 -5.22 -12.58 6.76
N LEU A 68 -4.80 -13.80 6.45
CA LEU A 68 -5.65 -14.88 5.97
C LEU A 68 -5.53 -16.10 6.88
N PRO A 69 -6.60 -16.86 7.11
CA PRO A 69 -6.52 -18.11 7.86
C PRO A 69 -5.83 -19.24 7.07
N ALA A 70 -5.83 -19.17 5.75
CA ALA A 70 -5.16 -20.09 4.83
C ALA A 70 -4.98 -19.42 3.48
N ASP A 71 -4.08 -19.95 2.64
CA ASP A 71 -3.97 -19.55 1.25
C ASP A 71 -5.08 -20.22 0.41
N GLY A 72 -5.51 -19.56 -0.68
CA GLY A 72 -6.49 -20.11 -1.63
C GLY A 72 -7.96 -20.03 -1.18
N ILE A 73 -8.28 -19.17 -0.24
CA ILE A 73 -9.65 -18.96 0.26
C ILE A 73 -10.43 -17.89 -0.50
N GLY A 74 -9.92 -17.44 -1.64
CA GLY A 74 -10.51 -16.36 -2.44
C GLY A 74 -9.95 -14.97 -2.17
N GLU A 75 -8.80 -14.87 -1.50
CA GLU A 75 -8.12 -13.62 -1.20
C GLU A 75 -7.75 -12.83 -2.45
N VAL A 76 -7.39 -13.52 -3.52
CA VAL A 76 -7.11 -12.90 -4.82
C VAL A 76 -8.37 -12.28 -5.41
N THR A 77 -9.55 -12.88 -5.18
CA THR A 77 -10.83 -12.36 -5.67
C THR A 77 -11.11 -10.95 -5.15
N LEU A 78 -10.67 -10.63 -3.91
CA LEU A 78 -10.73 -9.27 -3.37
C LEU A 78 -9.93 -8.26 -4.22
N LEU A 79 -8.83 -8.70 -4.82
CA LEU A 79 -7.92 -7.85 -5.58
C LEU A 79 -8.27 -7.80 -7.08
N LEU A 80 -8.99 -8.81 -7.61
CA LEU A 80 -9.27 -8.95 -9.04
C LEU A 80 -9.82 -7.67 -9.69
N PRO A 81 -10.83 -6.96 -9.13
CA PRO A 81 -11.38 -5.78 -9.79
C PRO A 81 -10.33 -4.67 -9.99
N THR A 82 -9.42 -4.52 -9.03
CA THR A 82 -8.33 -3.55 -9.10
C THR A 82 -7.28 -3.97 -10.12
N LEU A 83 -6.83 -5.23 -10.03
CA LEU A 83 -5.81 -5.76 -10.92
C LEU A 83 -6.28 -5.78 -12.38
N ALA A 84 -7.56 -6.11 -12.62
CA ALA A 84 -8.17 -6.06 -13.95
C ALA A 84 -8.10 -4.65 -14.55
N ARG A 85 -8.48 -3.62 -13.77
CA ARG A 85 -8.36 -2.23 -14.24
C ARG A 85 -6.90 -1.82 -14.51
N MET A 86 -5.99 -2.17 -13.61
CA MET A 86 -4.57 -1.84 -13.76
C MET A 86 -4.00 -2.48 -15.04
N THR A 87 -4.26 -3.76 -15.26
CA THR A 87 -3.78 -4.47 -16.45
C THR A 87 -4.44 -3.97 -17.73
N ALA A 88 -5.74 -3.69 -17.73
CA ALA A 88 -6.44 -3.10 -18.86
C ALA A 88 -5.92 -1.70 -19.23
N ALA A 89 -5.38 -0.96 -18.25
CA ALA A 89 -4.70 0.31 -18.48
C ALA A 89 -3.23 0.16 -18.91
N GLY A 90 -2.76 -1.05 -19.16
CA GLY A 90 -1.37 -1.36 -19.55
C GLY A 90 -0.38 -1.40 -18.38
N GLY A 91 -0.86 -1.34 -17.14
CA GLY A 91 -0.01 -1.46 -15.94
C GLY A 91 0.37 -2.90 -15.67
N ARG A 92 1.66 -3.15 -15.38
CA ARG A 92 2.13 -4.49 -15.02
C ARG A 92 1.75 -4.87 -13.60
N VAL A 93 1.35 -6.12 -13.44
CA VAL A 93 1.10 -6.77 -12.16
C VAL A 93 2.07 -7.92 -12.00
N ALA A 94 2.80 -7.96 -10.89
CA ALA A 94 3.73 -9.04 -10.59
C ALA A 94 3.23 -9.90 -9.42
N LEU A 95 3.27 -11.21 -9.58
CA LEU A 95 3.08 -12.21 -8.53
C LEU A 95 4.43 -12.79 -8.15
N VAL A 96 4.88 -12.54 -6.94
CA VAL A 96 6.22 -12.97 -6.51
C VAL A 96 6.11 -14.19 -5.60
N ALA A 97 6.71 -15.29 -6.05
CA ALA A 97 6.73 -16.58 -5.35
C ALA A 97 5.33 -17.00 -4.85
N PRO A 98 4.31 -17.04 -5.72
CA PRO A 98 2.99 -17.47 -5.31
C PRO A 98 3.04 -18.92 -4.79
N PRO A 99 2.26 -19.28 -3.74
CA PRO A 99 2.28 -20.62 -3.16
C PRO A 99 1.73 -21.69 -4.10
N TYR A 100 0.97 -21.28 -5.11
CA TYR A 100 0.39 -22.14 -6.14
C TYR A 100 0.61 -21.51 -7.52
N ILE A 101 0.69 -22.36 -8.55
CA ILE A 101 0.73 -21.88 -9.94
C ILE A 101 -0.60 -21.19 -10.25
N PRO A 102 -0.58 -19.91 -10.66
CA PRO A 102 -1.80 -19.20 -11.02
C PRO A 102 -2.51 -19.88 -12.22
N TYR A 103 -3.79 -20.16 -12.06
CA TYR A 103 -4.58 -20.76 -13.14
C TYR A 103 -5.02 -19.65 -14.11
N ALA A 104 -4.29 -19.51 -15.22
CA ALA A 104 -4.44 -18.45 -16.21
C ALA A 104 -5.90 -18.23 -16.69
N PRO A 105 -6.72 -19.27 -17.00
CA PRO A 105 -8.10 -19.05 -17.41
C PRO A 105 -8.97 -18.37 -16.33
N ALA A 106 -8.74 -18.64 -15.03
CA ALA A 106 -9.47 -17.98 -13.95
C ALA A 106 -9.09 -16.50 -13.83
N TRP A 107 -7.80 -16.18 -14.01
CA TRP A 107 -7.32 -14.79 -14.00
C TRP A 107 -7.87 -14.02 -15.19
N GLN A 108 -7.83 -14.61 -16.39
CA GLN A 108 -8.43 -14.02 -17.59
C GLN A 108 -9.94 -13.84 -17.44
N GLY A 109 -10.65 -14.85 -16.91
CA GLY A 109 -12.09 -14.76 -16.59
C GLY A 109 -12.42 -13.67 -15.57
N GLY A 110 -11.48 -13.34 -14.67
CA GLY A 110 -11.56 -12.21 -13.75
C GLY A 110 -11.22 -10.85 -14.36
N GLY A 111 -10.97 -10.79 -15.68
CA GLY A 111 -10.70 -9.54 -16.41
C GLY A 111 -9.23 -9.12 -16.46
N ILE A 112 -8.31 -9.97 -16.02
CA ILE A 112 -6.88 -9.69 -16.06
C ILE A 112 -6.36 -9.83 -17.49
N ASP A 113 -5.66 -8.80 -17.98
CA ASP A 113 -4.84 -8.94 -19.20
C ASP A 113 -3.57 -9.71 -18.86
N LEU A 114 -3.52 -10.97 -19.31
CA LEU A 114 -2.38 -11.86 -19.04
C LEU A 114 -1.07 -11.37 -19.65
N ALA A 115 -1.10 -10.51 -20.68
CA ALA A 115 0.10 -9.89 -21.23
C ALA A 115 0.77 -8.89 -20.27
N GLN A 116 0.02 -8.44 -19.27
CA GLN A 116 0.50 -7.53 -18.20
C GLN A 116 0.71 -8.24 -16.86
N LEU A 117 0.54 -9.58 -16.82
CA LEU A 117 0.72 -10.39 -15.60
C LEU A 117 2.03 -11.13 -15.63
N GLU A 118 2.92 -10.81 -14.70
CA GLU A 118 4.22 -11.47 -14.55
C GLU A 118 4.21 -12.39 -13.33
N VAL A 119 4.65 -13.63 -13.51
CA VAL A 119 4.83 -14.58 -12.40
C VAL A 119 6.32 -14.80 -12.16
N ILE A 120 6.81 -14.29 -11.04
CA ILE A 120 8.21 -14.36 -10.66
C ILE A 120 8.41 -15.54 -9.72
N GLN A 121 9.04 -16.58 -10.24
CA GLN A 121 9.46 -17.71 -9.44
C GLN A 121 10.71 -17.33 -8.64
N ALA A 122 10.68 -17.61 -7.34
CA ALA A 122 11.82 -17.39 -6.46
C ALA A 122 11.87 -18.48 -5.38
N GLU A 123 13.09 -18.91 -5.04
CA GLU A 123 13.28 -19.81 -3.92
C GLU A 123 12.85 -19.12 -2.60
N PRO A 124 12.40 -19.87 -1.58
CA PRO A 124 11.90 -19.29 -0.33
C PRO A 124 12.85 -18.28 0.33
N ARG A 125 14.17 -18.50 0.23
CA ARG A 125 15.21 -17.60 0.76
C ARG A 125 15.31 -16.29 -0.02
N ASP A 126 14.96 -16.28 -1.30
CA ASP A 126 15.09 -15.16 -2.22
C ASP A 126 13.76 -14.44 -2.46
N ALA A 127 12.63 -15.06 -2.09
CA ALA A 127 11.28 -14.55 -2.34
C ALA A 127 11.05 -13.14 -1.76
N LEU A 128 11.53 -12.90 -0.53
CA LEU A 128 11.41 -11.59 0.11
C LEU A 128 12.22 -10.51 -0.61
N TRP A 129 13.43 -10.85 -1.05
CA TRP A 129 14.28 -9.95 -1.84
C TRP A 129 13.65 -9.66 -3.20
N ALA A 130 13.16 -10.68 -3.90
CA ALA A 130 12.50 -10.52 -5.19
C ALA A 130 11.26 -9.62 -5.06
N PHE A 131 10.46 -9.81 -4.00
CA PHE A 131 9.31 -8.96 -3.72
C PHE A 131 9.73 -7.50 -3.51
N GLU A 132 10.78 -7.24 -2.71
CA GLU A 132 11.33 -5.89 -2.49
C GLU A 132 11.79 -5.25 -3.81
N GLN A 133 12.50 -6.01 -4.68
CA GLN A 133 12.99 -5.49 -5.95
C GLN A 133 11.84 -5.14 -6.91
N CYS A 134 10.82 -5.99 -7.02
CA CYS A 134 9.63 -5.72 -7.83
C CYS A 134 8.90 -4.45 -7.36
N LEU A 135 8.69 -4.30 -6.04
CA LEU A 135 8.08 -3.10 -5.46
C LEU A 135 8.86 -1.84 -5.77
N ARG A 136 10.19 -1.90 -5.71
CA ARG A 136 11.08 -0.74 -5.89
C ARG A 136 11.30 -0.36 -7.35
N SER A 137 11.06 -1.28 -8.28
CA SER A 137 11.46 -1.14 -9.68
C SER A 137 10.81 0.04 -10.41
N GLY A 138 9.65 0.52 -9.95
CA GLY A 138 8.82 1.48 -10.68
C GLY A 138 8.18 0.93 -11.96
N ALA A 139 8.36 -0.36 -12.25
CA ALA A 139 7.84 -1.01 -13.45
C ALA A 139 6.46 -1.64 -13.26
N CYS A 140 6.00 -1.80 -12.00
CA CYS A 140 4.77 -2.49 -11.67
C CYS A 140 3.74 -1.53 -11.08
N ALA A 141 2.50 -1.59 -11.55
CA ALA A 141 1.36 -0.90 -10.93
C ALA A 141 0.97 -1.58 -9.60
N ALA A 142 1.05 -2.90 -9.56
CA ALA A 142 0.86 -3.68 -8.34
C ALA A 142 1.83 -4.86 -8.26
N VAL A 143 2.23 -5.22 -7.04
CA VAL A 143 3.00 -6.42 -6.75
C VAL A 143 2.34 -7.17 -5.59
N LEU A 144 2.08 -8.45 -5.81
CA LEU A 144 1.58 -9.38 -4.81
C LEU A 144 2.71 -10.31 -4.36
N GLY A 145 2.83 -10.55 -3.05
CA GLY A 145 3.79 -11.49 -2.50
C GLY A 145 3.27 -12.18 -1.24
N TRP A 146 3.88 -13.32 -0.89
CA TRP A 146 3.50 -14.16 0.26
C TRP A 146 4.62 -14.23 1.29
N PRO A 147 5.00 -13.10 1.96
CA PRO A 147 6.14 -13.03 2.85
C PRO A 147 5.83 -13.60 4.25
N GLN A 148 5.61 -14.90 4.37
CA GLN A 148 5.18 -15.56 5.60
C GLN A 148 6.18 -15.43 6.76
N THR A 149 7.48 -15.31 6.47
CA THR A 149 8.54 -15.20 7.47
C THR A 149 9.01 -13.76 7.73
N ALA A 150 8.41 -12.76 7.05
CA ALA A 150 8.83 -11.37 7.20
C ALA A 150 8.56 -10.84 8.61
N ASP A 151 9.59 -10.31 9.26
CA ASP A 151 9.50 -9.54 10.48
C ASP A 151 9.10 -8.07 10.22
N GLU A 152 8.98 -7.27 11.28
CA GLU A 152 8.64 -5.84 11.15
C GLU A 152 9.67 -5.07 10.31
N ARG A 153 10.96 -5.39 10.45
CA ARG A 153 12.05 -4.72 9.71
C ARG A 153 11.94 -5.03 8.21
N ALA A 154 11.67 -6.28 7.85
CA ALA A 154 11.45 -6.68 6.48
C ALA A 154 10.21 -5.99 5.88
N LEU A 155 9.09 -5.96 6.60
CA LEU A 155 7.88 -5.25 6.18
C LEU A 155 8.12 -3.74 6.00
N ARG A 156 8.98 -3.13 6.83
CA ARG A 156 9.35 -1.72 6.69
C ARG A 156 10.12 -1.48 5.39
N ARG A 157 11.02 -2.39 5.01
CA ARG A 157 11.73 -2.30 3.72
C ARG A 157 10.75 -2.42 2.55
N LEU A 158 9.78 -3.36 2.62
CA LEU A 158 8.73 -3.51 1.60
C LEU A 158 7.86 -2.24 1.48
N GLN A 159 7.48 -1.63 2.61
CA GLN A 159 6.71 -0.38 2.61
C GLN A 159 7.50 0.76 1.94
N VAL A 160 8.79 0.89 2.25
CA VAL A 160 9.68 1.90 1.62
C VAL A 160 9.87 1.60 0.12
N ALA A 161 10.00 0.32 -0.24
CA ALA A 161 10.14 -0.10 -1.63
C ALA A 161 8.88 0.25 -2.45
N ALA A 162 7.69 0.00 -1.90
CA ALA A 162 6.42 0.35 -2.55
C ALA A 162 6.26 1.87 -2.73
N ASP A 163 6.70 2.67 -1.74
CA ASP A 163 6.69 4.12 -1.84
C ASP A 163 7.66 4.61 -2.94
N SER A 164 8.89 4.09 -2.94
CA SER A 164 9.92 4.47 -3.91
C SER A 164 9.56 4.09 -5.35
N GLY A 165 8.88 2.95 -5.55
CA GLY A 165 8.49 2.45 -6.86
C GLY A 165 7.11 2.90 -7.34
N ASP A 166 6.43 3.79 -6.61
CA ASP A 166 5.05 4.25 -6.91
C ASP A 166 4.05 3.11 -7.13
N CYS A 167 4.16 2.04 -6.33
CA CYS A 167 3.50 0.76 -6.54
C CYS A 167 2.48 0.46 -5.43
N CYS A 168 1.39 -0.22 -5.77
CA CYS A 168 0.50 -0.86 -4.80
C CYS A 168 1.10 -2.21 -4.39
N GLY A 169 1.63 -2.32 -3.17
CA GLY A 169 2.16 -3.58 -2.63
C GLY A 169 1.10 -4.36 -1.85
N PHE A 170 0.95 -5.65 -2.13
CA PHE A 170 0.05 -6.54 -1.40
C PHE A 170 0.83 -7.70 -0.79
N ALA A 171 0.90 -7.75 0.54
CA ALA A 171 1.52 -8.83 1.29
C ALA A 171 0.44 -9.76 1.85
N LEU A 172 0.32 -10.96 1.29
CA LEU A 172 -0.62 -11.98 1.71
C LEU A 172 0.07 -12.86 2.78
N ARG A 173 -0.49 -12.88 3.99
CA ARG A 173 0.15 -13.49 5.15
C ARG A 173 -0.85 -14.24 6.02
N ASP A 174 -0.36 -15.21 6.78
CA ASP A 174 -1.14 -15.92 7.79
C ASP A 174 -1.69 -14.93 8.84
N ARG A 175 -2.97 -15.10 9.22
CA ARG A 175 -3.65 -14.25 10.22
C ARG A 175 -3.00 -14.29 11.61
N ARG A 176 -2.18 -15.31 11.93
CA ARG A 176 -1.40 -15.34 13.17
C ARG A 176 -0.51 -14.10 13.34
N HIS A 177 -0.14 -13.43 12.23
CA HIS A 177 0.63 -12.19 12.25
C HIS A 177 -0.22 -10.95 12.59
N ALA A 178 -1.53 -11.07 12.77
CA ALA A 178 -2.41 -9.94 13.11
C ALA A 178 -2.02 -9.23 14.42
N VAL A 179 -1.46 -9.98 15.37
CA VAL A 179 -1.01 -9.47 16.68
C VAL A 179 0.32 -8.72 16.60
N ASN A 180 1.09 -8.92 15.54
CA ASN A 180 2.40 -8.29 15.39
C ASN A 180 2.26 -6.84 14.91
N ALA A 181 3.18 -5.97 15.35
CA ALA A 181 3.31 -4.63 14.79
C ALA A 181 3.63 -4.68 13.30
N SER A 182 3.11 -3.74 12.53
CA SER A 182 3.37 -3.65 11.10
C SER A 182 3.43 -2.21 10.63
N PRO A 183 4.39 -1.87 9.76
CA PRO A 183 4.51 -0.57 9.10
C PRO A 183 3.52 -0.38 7.94
N ALA A 184 2.83 -1.43 7.48
CA ALA A 184 1.88 -1.37 6.38
C ALA A 184 0.85 -0.24 6.56
N ALA A 185 0.47 0.40 5.47
CA ALA A 185 -0.51 1.48 5.50
C ALA A 185 -1.93 0.99 5.78
N LEU A 186 -2.26 -0.18 5.27
CA LEU A 186 -3.55 -0.85 5.45
C LEU A 186 -3.30 -2.30 5.88
N ARG A 187 -4.12 -2.79 6.81
CA ARG A 187 -4.15 -4.20 7.21
C ARG A 187 -5.59 -4.68 7.25
N LEU A 188 -5.88 -5.69 6.47
CA LEU A 188 -7.18 -6.36 6.42
C LEU A 188 -7.01 -7.79 6.91
N GLU A 189 -7.88 -8.24 7.80
CA GLU A 189 -7.95 -9.62 8.29
C GLU A 189 -9.25 -10.27 7.80
N TYR A 190 -9.15 -11.41 7.14
CA TYR A 190 -10.33 -12.22 6.81
C TYR A 190 -10.64 -13.21 7.94
N ARG A 191 -11.90 -13.23 8.36
CA ARG A 191 -12.41 -14.20 9.33
C ARG A 191 -13.43 -15.10 8.67
N SER A 192 -13.07 -16.37 8.53
CA SER A 192 -13.92 -17.38 7.89
C SER A 192 -15.20 -17.59 8.67
N GLU A 193 -15.15 -17.50 9.99
CA GLU A 193 -16.26 -17.68 10.92
C GLU A 193 -17.38 -16.65 10.68
N GLU A 194 -16.99 -15.42 10.33
CA GLU A 194 -17.89 -14.29 10.06
C GLU A 194 -18.12 -14.10 8.55
N ARG A 195 -17.30 -14.76 7.71
CA ARG A 195 -17.23 -14.56 6.26
C ARG A 195 -17.09 -13.07 5.91
N ALA A 196 -16.19 -12.40 6.62
CA ALA A 196 -16.05 -10.94 6.56
C ALA A 196 -14.59 -10.49 6.71
N TRP A 197 -14.31 -9.30 6.19
CA TRP A 197 -13.04 -8.62 6.32
C TRP A 197 -13.08 -7.61 7.45
N HIS A 198 -12.05 -7.61 8.29
CA HIS A 198 -11.85 -6.66 9.37
C HIS A 198 -10.69 -5.73 9.04
N VAL A 199 -10.91 -4.43 9.10
CA VAL A 199 -9.83 -3.46 9.00
C VAL A 199 -9.09 -3.44 10.34
N ARG A 200 -7.84 -3.91 10.37
CA ARG A 200 -7.00 -3.94 11.59
C ARG A 200 -6.20 -2.66 11.77
N LYS A 201 -5.88 -2.01 10.66
CA LYS A 201 -5.13 -0.76 10.61
C LYS A 201 -5.48 -0.02 9.32
N CYS A 202 -5.62 1.29 9.44
CA CYS A 202 -5.80 2.18 8.30
C CYS A 202 -5.05 3.48 8.56
N ARG A 203 -3.96 3.73 7.85
CA ARG A 203 -3.17 4.96 8.00
C ARG A 203 -3.98 6.16 7.53
N GLY A 204 -4.11 7.17 8.38
CA GLY A 204 -4.85 8.40 8.07
C GLY A 204 -6.37 8.28 8.16
N GLY A 205 -6.89 7.11 8.54
CA GLY A 205 -8.32 6.87 8.75
C GLY A 205 -8.63 6.24 10.10
N GLN A 206 -9.91 6.04 10.34
CA GLN A 206 -10.39 5.30 11.51
C GLN A 206 -10.62 3.84 11.13
N VAL A 207 -10.36 2.95 12.06
CA VAL A 207 -10.70 1.53 11.90
C VAL A 207 -12.21 1.37 12.11
N PRO A 208 -12.96 0.86 11.12
CA PRO A 208 -14.40 0.63 11.27
C PRO A 208 -14.69 -0.35 12.42
N ALA A 209 -15.71 -0.07 13.20
CA ALA A 209 -16.15 -0.97 14.29
C ALA A 209 -16.81 -2.26 13.75
N GLN A 210 -17.39 -2.20 12.56
CA GLN A 210 -18.08 -3.33 11.95
C GLN A 210 -17.25 -3.97 10.85
N PRO A 211 -17.33 -5.31 10.71
CA PRO A 211 -16.68 -6.02 9.62
C PRO A 211 -17.35 -5.73 8.27
N LEU A 212 -16.57 -5.87 7.21
CA LEU A 212 -17.00 -5.63 5.84
C LEU A 212 -17.34 -6.98 5.18
N ARG A 213 -18.59 -7.16 4.80
CA ARG A 213 -19.02 -8.27 3.94
C ARG A 213 -18.91 -7.81 2.50
N LEU A 214 -17.83 -8.20 1.86
CA LEU A 214 -17.61 -7.89 0.45
C LEU A 214 -18.22 -9.02 -0.38
N VAL A 215 -19.17 -8.68 -1.22
CA VAL A 215 -19.85 -9.63 -2.12
C VAL A 215 -18.86 -9.96 -3.24
N HIS A 216 -18.67 -11.23 -3.49
CA HIS A 216 -17.87 -11.78 -4.57
C HIS A 216 -18.74 -12.02 -5.79
#